data_523c8a119bb193c157b6a5c7d80fe7c5
#
_entry.id   523c8a119bb193c157b6a5c7d80fe7c5
#
_cell.length_a   1.000
_cell.length_b   1.000
_cell.length_c   1.000
_cell.angle_alpha   90.00
_cell.angle_beta   90.00
_cell.angle_gamma   90.00
#
_symmetry.space_group_name_H-M   'P 1'
#
loop_
_entity.id
_entity.type
_entity.pdbx_description
1 polymer ?
#
loop_
_entity_poly.entity_id
_entity_poly.type
_entity_poly.pdbx_seq_one_letter_code
_entity_poly.pdbx_strand_id
1 'polypeptide(L)' 'LTINWSSDNLKFNQLIEAFEAHASLISLIRFRVNPGANSAIFLIESSDSSSIEGMISKIKDLDPQASVTLSSPNTNW' A
#
# COMPACT_ATOMS: atom_id res chain seq x y z
N LEU A 1 -2.83 5.17 3.66
CA LEU A 1 -2.36 3.78 3.63
C LEU A 1 -0.86 3.73 3.84
N THR A 2 -0.43 2.98 4.82
CA THR A 2 0.98 2.81 5.15
C THR A 2 1.36 1.36 4.91
N ILE A 3 2.46 1.14 4.19
CA ILE A 3 2.97 -0.19 3.91
C ILE A 3 4.41 -0.28 4.40
N ASN A 4 4.71 -1.32 5.17
CA ASN A 4 6.06 -1.61 5.63
C ASN A 4 6.45 -3.01 5.19
N TRP A 5 7.64 -3.16 4.62
CA TRP A 5 8.14 -4.46 4.20
C TRP A 5 9.66 -4.49 4.29
N SER A 6 10.20 -5.69 4.42
CA SER A 6 11.65 -5.89 4.53
C SER A 6 12.20 -6.82 3.47
N SER A 7 11.32 -7.41 2.67
CA SER A 7 11.69 -8.40 1.67
C SER A 7 11.98 -7.76 0.32
N ASP A 8 12.91 -8.32 -0.44
CA ASP A 8 13.15 -7.91 -1.82
C ASP A 8 12.06 -8.42 -2.77
N ASN A 9 11.16 -9.26 -2.29
CA ASN A 9 10.07 -9.79 -3.11
C ASN A 9 9.04 -8.72 -3.46
N LEU A 10 8.93 -7.69 -2.66
CA LEU A 10 7.98 -6.61 -2.89
C LEU A 10 8.74 -5.37 -3.32
N LYS A 11 8.47 -4.92 -4.54
CA LYS A 11 9.11 -3.75 -5.11
C LYS A 11 8.11 -2.63 -5.32
N PHE A 12 8.61 -1.41 -5.35
CA PHE A 12 7.76 -0.23 -5.50
C PHE A 12 6.85 -0.31 -6.72
N ASN A 13 7.37 -0.76 -7.85
CA ASN A 13 6.57 -0.90 -9.07
C ASN A 13 5.41 -1.87 -8.89
N GLN A 14 5.62 -2.93 -8.12
CA GLN A 14 4.56 -3.90 -7.84
C GLN A 14 3.46 -3.29 -6.98
N LEU A 15 3.82 -2.41 -6.04
CA LEU A 15 2.83 -1.68 -5.26
C LEU A 15 1.97 -0.78 -6.15
N ILE A 16 2.61 -0.05 -7.04
CA ILE A 16 1.90 0.84 -7.94
C ILE A 16 0.96 0.06 -8.86
N GLU A 17 1.41 -1.06 -9.40
CA GLU A 17 0.56 -1.91 -10.24
C GLU A 17 -0.67 -2.41 -9.49
N ALA A 18 -0.49 -2.83 -8.24
CA ALA A 18 -1.60 -3.29 -7.42
C ALA A 18 -2.61 -2.17 -7.18
N PHE A 19 -2.13 -0.97 -6.91
CA PHE A 19 -3.00 0.18 -6.66
C PHE A 19 -3.73 0.61 -7.93
N GLU A 20 -3.04 0.67 -9.05
CA GLU A 20 -3.65 1.08 -10.32
C GLU A 20 -4.79 0.16 -10.75
N ALA A 21 -4.71 -1.10 -10.38
CA ALA A 21 -5.75 -2.06 -10.71
C ALA A 21 -7.04 -1.83 -9.90
N HIS A 22 -6.94 -1.17 -8.75
CA HIS A 22 -8.06 -1.10 -7.80
C HIS A 22 -8.43 0.30 -7.36
N ALA A 23 -7.57 1.28 -7.54
CA ALA A 23 -7.80 2.63 -7.04
C ALA A 23 -8.03 3.61 -8.18
N SER A 24 -8.88 4.60 -7.96
CA SER A 24 -9.13 5.66 -8.94
C SER A 24 -8.12 6.79 -8.80
N LEU A 25 -7.53 6.96 -7.63
CA LEU A 25 -6.50 7.96 -7.38
C LEU A 25 -5.44 7.41 -6.44
N ILE A 26 -4.18 7.62 -6.80
CA ILE A 26 -3.03 7.22 -6.00
C ILE A 26 -2.09 8.41 -5.91
N SER A 27 -1.70 8.75 -4.69
CA SER A 27 -0.74 9.82 -4.46
C SER A 27 0.30 9.34 -3.46
N LEU A 28 1.57 9.37 -3.85
CA LEU A 28 2.65 9.00 -2.95
C LEU A 28 2.96 10.18 -2.03
N ILE A 29 2.86 9.95 -0.72
CA ILE A 29 3.15 10.96 0.27
C ILE A 29 4.59 10.84 0.75
N ARG A 30 5.05 9.61 1.02
CA ARG A 30 6.40 9.36 1.52
C ARG A 30 6.85 7.97 1.12
N PHE A 31 8.12 7.88 0.77
CA PHE A 31 8.75 6.60 0.46
C PHE A 31 10.12 6.58 1.11
N ARG A 32 10.39 5.53 1.89
CA ARG A 32 11.68 5.35 2.55
C ARG A 32 12.23 3.97 2.24
N VAL A 33 13.51 3.92 1.95
CA VAL A 33 14.24 2.67 1.74
C VAL A 33 15.41 2.65 2.69
N ASN A 34 15.41 1.69 3.61
CA ASN A 34 16.50 1.44 4.53
C ASN A 34 16.88 -0.02 4.46
N PRO A 35 18.13 -0.38 4.77
CA PRO A 35 18.52 -1.79 4.81
C PRO A 35 17.60 -2.58 5.75
N GLY A 36 16.91 -3.56 5.19
CA GLY A 36 16.00 -4.42 5.95
C GLY A 36 14.68 -3.80 6.37
N ALA A 37 14.40 -2.56 5.94
CA ALA A 37 13.14 -1.90 6.31
C ALA A 37 12.76 -0.87 5.26
N ASN A 38 11.70 -1.14 4.54
CA ASN A 38 11.14 -0.23 3.56
C ASN A 38 9.76 0.22 4.01
N SER A 39 9.39 1.46 3.72
CA SER A 39 8.06 1.94 4.03
C SER A 39 7.58 2.93 2.97
N ALA A 40 6.28 2.96 2.78
CA ALA A 40 5.63 3.89 1.85
C ALA A 40 4.29 4.31 2.41
N ILE A 41 3.96 5.58 2.23
CA ILE A 41 2.67 6.13 2.64
C ILE A 41 2.00 6.68 1.39
N PHE A 42 0.78 6.21 1.14
CA PHE A 42 -0.01 6.63 -0.03
C PHE A 42 -1.33 7.21 0.40
N LEU A 43 -1.79 8.21 -0.33
CA LEU A 43 -3.19 8.62 -0.30
C LEU A 43 -3.88 7.92 -1.46
N ILE A 44 -4.93 7.16 -1.16
CA ILE A 44 -5.61 6.33 -2.14
C ILE A 44 -7.10 6.63 -2.08
N GLU A 45 -7.72 6.82 -3.23
CA GLU A 45 -9.16 6.93 -3.35
C GLU A 45 -9.68 5.74 -4.15
N SER A 46 -10.75 5.15 -3.67
CA SER A 46 -11.39 4.01 -4.30
C SER A 46 -12.89 4.16 -4.20
N SER A 47 -13.60 3.63 -5.20
CA SER A 47 -15.05 3.74 -5.25
C SER A 47 -15.76 2.87 -4.22
N ASP A 48 -15.09 1.82 -3.73
CA ASP A 48 -15.67 0.95 -2.72
C ASP A 48 -14.58 0.27 -1.88
N SER A 49 -15.01 -0.30 -0.75
CA SER A 49 -14.08 -0.92 0.19
C SER A 49 -13.54 -2.27 -0.31
N SER A 50 -14.26 -2.95 -1.19
CA SER A 50 -13.78 -4.22 -1.71
C SER A 50 -12.55 -4.04 -2.61
N SER A 51 -12.43 -2.90 -3.28
CA SER A 51 -11.24 -2.56 -4.04
C SER A 51 -10.02 -2.42 -3.14
N ILE A 52 -10.20 -1.82 -1.97
CA ILE A 52 -9.12 -1.67 -0.99
C ILE A 52 -8.69 -3.04 -0.47
N GLU A 53 -9.64 -3.91 -0.17
CA GLU A 53 -9.33 -5.27 0.26
C GLU A 53 -8.57 -6.03 -0.82
N GLY A 54 -8.94 -5.83 -2.08
CA GLY A 54 -8.23 -6.44 -3.20
C GLY A 54 -6.78 -5.99 -3.30
N MET A 55 -6.53 -4.71 -3.07
CA MET A 55 -5.16 -4.18 -3.04
C MET A 55 -4.33 -4.82 -1.93
N ILE A 56 -4.91 -4.89 -0.73
CA ILE A 56 -4.23 -5.46 0.43
C ILE A 56 -3.92 -6.94 0.18
N SER A 57 -4.87 -7.68 -0.35
CA SER A 57 -4.69 -9.09 -0.68
C SER A 57 -3.56 -9.28 -1.70
N LYS A 58 -3.51 -8.42 -2.71
CA LYS A 58 -2.47 -8.49 -3.73
C LYS A 58 -1.09 -8.25 -3.13
N ILE A 59 -0.97 -7.27 -2.24
CA ILE A 59 0.28 -6.98 -1.57
C ILE A 59 0.71 -8.16 -0.69
N LYS A 60 -0.22 -8.74 0.04
CA LYS A 60 0.06 -9.90 0.89
C LYS A 60 0.44 -11.13 0.08
N ASP A 61 -0.09 -11.28 -1.13
CA ASP A 61 0.31 -12.36 -2.02
C ASP A 61 1.76 -12.20 -2.49
N LEU A 62 2.17 -10.96 -2.73
CA LEU A 62 3.53 -10.67 -3.16
C LEU A 62 4.53 -10.81 -2.02
N ASP A 63 4.14 -10.39 -0.82
CA ASP A 63 4.98 -10.48 0.36
C ASP A 63 4.09 -10.73 1.59
N PRO A 64 3.94 -11.99 2.03
CA PRO A 64 3.09 -12.30 3.18
C PRO A 64 3.51 -11.64 4.48
N GLN A 65 4.75 -11.18 4.57
CA GLN A 65 5.25 -10.53 5.77
C GLN A 65 5.08 -9.01 5.75
N ALA A 66 4.60 -8.46 4.66
CA ALA A 66 4.36 -7.02 4.58
C ALA A 66 3.26 -6.61 5.56
N SER A 67 3.46 -5.47 6.18
CA SER A 67 2.48 -4.88 7.08
C SER A 67 1.76 -3.75 6.36
N VAL A 68 0.44 -3.81 6.34
CA VAL A 68 -0.39 -2.82 5.68
C VAL A 68 -1.32 -2.20 6.72
N THR A 69 -1.24 -0.89 6.87
CA THR A 69 -2.10 -0.15 7.80
C THR A 69 -2.93 0.84 7.01
N LEU A 70 -4.23 0.73 7.14
CA LEU A 70 -5.17 1.63 6.49
C LEU A 70 -5.72 2.60 7.50
N SER A 71 -5.62 3.89 7.19
CA SER A 71 -6.24 4.93 8.01
C SER A 71 -6.95 5.92 7.10
N SER A 72 -8.02 6.48 7.59
CA SER A 72 -8.77 7.49 6.85
C SER A 72 -8.39 8.86 7.39
N PRO A 73 -7.98 9.79 6.52
CA PRO A 73 -7.62 11.12 6.97
C PRO A 73 -8.81 11.93 7.50
N ASN A 74 -10.03 11.44 7.30
CA ASN A 74 -11.23 12.17 7.65
C ASN A 74 -11.92 11.67 8.92
N THR A 75 -11.33 10.75 9.66
CA THR A 75 -12.02 10.08 10.76
C THR A 75 -11.29 10.14 12.09
N ASN A 76 -10.36 11.01 12.24
CA ASN A 76 -9.52 11.04 13.44
C ASN A 76 -10.01 11.98 14.52
N TRP A 77 -11.20 12.52 14.37
CA TRP A 77 -11.79 13.42 15.37
C TRP A 77 -13.24 13.03 15.69
#